data_222a73c2944b49ccb2f61d78c6391a2e
#
_entry.id   222a73c2944b49ccb2f61d78c6391a2e
#
_cell.length_a   1.000
_cell.length_b   1.000
_cell.length_c   1.000
_cell.angle_alpha   90.00
_cell.angle_beta   90.00
_cell.angle_gamma   90.00
#
_symmetry.space_group_name_H-M   'P 1'
#
loop_
_entity.id
_entity.type
_entity.pdbx_description
1 polymer ?
#
loop_
_entity_poly.entity_id
_entity_poly.type
_entity_poly.pdbx_seq_one_letter_code
_entity_poly.pdbx_strand_id
1 'polypeptide(L)'
;DTTTDGFDIVATYDTEIANGNTSFTFVYSDVETEVDRTGGLIGSGRIDQLEKLLPGKRWNLSAVHNTGDWRVLGRMNWVDEWFTEEWGGGGGYISDMSTIDLEVSKDLGDYTLTFGAQNAFDDHPDKELRGLILGWEYPEASPLGFNGAFYYFKVGMEF
;
A
#
# COMPACT_ATOMS: atom_id res chain seq x y z
N ASP A 1 29.04 4.00 0.97
CA ASP A 1 28.49 2.65 0.84
C ASP A 1 27.12 2.59 1.50
N THR A 2 26.26 1.73 1.00
CA THR A 2 24.95 1.43 1.58
C THR A 2 24.81 -0.08 1.72
N THR A 3 24.22 -0.51 2.81
CA THR A 3 23.87 -1.91 3.07
C THR A 3 22.35 -2.02 3.20
N THR A 4 21.75 -3.02 2.58
CA THR A 4 20.31 -3.27 2.69
C THR A 4 20.09 -4.74 3.04
N ASP A 5 19.38 -4.98 4.13
CA ASP A 5 19.00 -6.29 4.61
C ASP A 5 17.48 -6.37 4.76
N GLY A 6 16.92 -7.58 4.68
CA GLY A 6 15.49 -7.73 4.86
C GLY A 6 15.01 -9.17 4.76
N PHE A 7 13.73 -9.36 5.03
CA PHE A 7 13.05 -10.64 4.84
C PHE A 7 11.57 -10.46 4.49
N ASP A 8 11.02 -11.46 3.82
CA ASP A 8 9.62 -11.54 3.47
C ASP A 8 8.97 -12.78 4.09
N ILE A 9 7.72 -12.63 4.52
CA ILE A 9 6.87 -13.74 4.98
C ILE A 9 5.62 -13.76 4.10
N VAL A 10 5.31 -14.93 3.55
CA VAL A 10 4.06 -15.18 2.83
C VAL A 10 3.35 -16.36 3.47
N ALA A 11 2.10 -16.19 3.86
CA ALA A 11 1.25 -17.24 4.40
C ALA A 11 -0.09 -17.27 3.66
N THR A 12 -0.52 -18.45 3.26
CA THR A 12 -1.83 -18.67 2.63
C THR A 12 -2.59 -19.72 3.41
N TYR A 13 -3.90 -19.48 3.62
CA TYR A 13 -4.80 -20.40 4.29
C TYR A 13 -6.11 -20.47 3.54
N ASP A 14 -6.48 -21.67 3.11
CA ASP A 14 -7.72 -21.96 2.40
C ASP A 14 -8.69 -22.69 3.32
N THR A 15 -9.95 -22.31 3.29
CA THR A 15 -11.00 -22.92 4.10
C THR A 15 -12.37 -22.78 3.44
N GLU A 16 -13.30 -23.65 3.81
CA GLU A 16 -14.69 -23.56 3.38
C GLU A 16 -15.52 -22.82 4.43
N ILE A 17 -16.12 -21.71 4.05
CA ILE A 17 -17.00 -20.88 4.90
C ILE A 17 -18.24 -20.52 4.10
N ALA A 18 -19.41 -20.50 4.74
CA ALA A 18 -20.68 -20.02 4.15
C ALA A 18 -21.00 -20.60 2.78
N ASN A 19 -20.83 -21.91 2.60
CA ASN A 19 -21.02 -22.67 1.36
C ASN A 19 -20.15 -22.20 0.19
N GLY A 20 -18.96 -21.67 0.47
CA GLY A 20 -17.99 -21.23 -0.52
C GLY A 20 -16.56 -21.47 -0.04
N ASN A 21 -15.62 -21.28 -0.96
CA ASN A 21 -14.19 -21.37 -0.69
C ASN A 21 -13.63 -20.00 -0.36
N THR A 22 -12.92 -19.90 0.76
CA THR A 22 -12.24 -18.66 1.18
C THR A 22 -10.75 -18.89 1.25
N SER A 23 -10.00 -18.04 0.56
CA SER A 23 -8.53 -17.99 0.61
C SER A 23 -8.08 -16.72 1.32
N PHE A 24 -7.31 -16.88 2.38
CA PHE A 24 -6.62 -15.79 3.06
C PHE A 24 -5.16 -15.79 2.65
N THR A 25 -4.63 -14.61 2.30
CA THR A 25 -3.20 -14.45 2.03
C THR A 25 -2.67 -13.28 2.84
N PHE A 26 -1.64 -13.55 3.63
CA PHE A 26 -0.89 -12.55 4.38
C PHE A 26 0.51 -12.44 3.80
N VAL A 27 0.94 -11.21 3.53
CA VAL A 27 2.30 -10.89 3.09
C VAL A 27 2.86 -9.84 4.02
N TYR A 28 4.05 -10.07 4.55
CA TYR A 28 4.81 -9.13 5.37
C TYR A 28 6.21 -8.99 4.79
N SER A 29 6.71 -7.77 4.75
CA SER A 29 8.07 -7.43 4.33
C SER A 29 8.70 -6.50 5.37
N ASP A 30 9.95 -6.78 5.74
CA ASP A 30 10.79 -5.96 6.60
C ASP A 30 12.12 -5.73 5.91
N VAL A 31 12.45 -4.49 5.64
CA VAL A 31 13.66 -4.08 4.91
C VAL A 31 14.29 -2.91 5.63
N GLU A 32 15.57 -3.02 5.93
CA GLU A 32 16.37 -1.96 6.54
C GLU A 32 17.51 -1.59 5.61
N THR A 33 17.72 -0.28 5.43
CA THR A 33 18.83 0.26 4.65
C THR A 33 19.65 1.19 5.53
N GLU A 34 20.95 0.96 5.58
CA GLU A 34 21.93 1.78 6.30
C GLU A 34 22.93 2.42 5.33
N VAL A 35 23.29 3.68 5.61
CA VAL A 35 24.33 4.40 4.86
C VAL A 35 25.64 4.39 5.65
N ASP A 36 26.53 3.46 5.32
CA ASP A 36 27.80 3.22 6.06
C ASP A 36 28.80 4.36 5.95
N ARG A 37 28.87 5.05 4.78
CA ARG A 37 29.85 6.10 4.52
C ARG A 37 29.29 7.22 3.64
N THR A 38 29.31 8.41 4.15
CA THR A 38 28.86 9.63 3.44
C THR A 38 30.02 10.47 2.89
N GLY A 39 31.25 10.19 3.31
CA GLY A 39 32.40 11.03 2.99
C GLY A 39 32.32 12.46 3.54
N GLY A 40 31.35 12.74 4.42
CA GLY A 40 31.11 14.06 4.98
C GLY A 40 30.48 15.07 4.00
N LEU A 41 30.05 14.61 2.81
CA LEU A 41 29.54 15.45 1.73
C LEU A 41 28.00 15.58 1.74
N ILE A 42 27.31 14.75 2.50
CA ILE A 42 25.84 14.74 2.58
C ILE A 42 25.38 15.00 4.01
N GLY A 43 24.34 15.82 4.17
CA GLY A 43 23.74 16.14 5.46
C GLY A 43 22.88 15.01 6.01
N SER A 44 22.53 15.09 7.30
CA SER A 44 21.72 14.08 7.98
C SER A 44 20.35 13.86 7.33
N GLY A 45 19.66 14.89 6.90
CA GLY A 45 18.37 14.77 6.20
C GLY A 45 18.44 13.95 4.91
N ARG A 46 19.56 14.07 4.17
CA ARG A 46 19.77 13.24 2.98
C ARG A 46 20.09 11.78 3.34
N ILE A 47 20.73 11.53 4.48
CA ILE A 47 20.95 10.19 4.99
C ILE A 47 19.59 9.57 5.36
N ASP A 48 18.78 10.28 6.16
CA ASP A 48 17.43 9.85 6.53
C ASP A 48 16.56 9.55 5.29
N GLN A 49 16.68 10.39 4.24
CA GLN A 49 15.99 10.15 2.98
C GLN A 49 16.46 8.86 2.28
N LEU A 50 17.75 8.58 2.27
CA LEU A 50 18.29 7.37 1.65
C LEU A 50 17.92 6.10 2.42
N GLU A 51 17.80 6.18 3.73
CA GLU A 51 17.51 5.05 4.60
C GLU A 51 16.00 4.83 4.77
N LYS A 52 15.19 5.89 4.78
CA LYS A 52 13.81 5.86 5.28
C LYS A 52 12.76 6.47 4.35
N LEU A 53 13.12 6.81 3.11
CA LEU A 53 12.16 7.33 2.11
C LEU A 53 11.02 6.34 1.84
N LEU A 54 11.32 5.06 1.89
CA LEU A 54 10.32 4.00 1.80
C LEU A 54 10.14 3.36 3.17
N PRO A 55 8.90 3.02 3.56
CA PRO A 55 8.64 2.32 4.82
C PRO A 55 9.44 1.03 4.91
N GLY A 56 10.17 0.84 6.01
CA GLY A 56 10.92 -0.39 6.28
C GLY A 56 9.99 -1.60 6.41
N LYS A 57 8.81 -1.40 7.00
CA LYS A 57 7.85 -2.49 7.22
C LYS A 57 6.58 -2.24 6.44
N ARG A 58 6.04 -3.30 5.87
CA ARG A 58 4.75 -3.29 5.19
C ARG A 58 4.09 -4.65 5.26
N TRP A 59 2.78 -4.67 5.29
CA TRP A 59 2.03 -5.91 5.16
C TRP A 59 0.72 -5.70 4.41
N ASN A 60 0.22 -6.78 3.85
CA ASN A 60 -1.15 -6.85 3.38
C ASN A 60 -1.81 -8.16 3.81
N LEU A 61 -3.08 -8.09 4.09
CA LEU A 61 -3.94 -9.22 4.34
C LEU A 61 -5.08 -9.17 3.34
N SER A 62 -5.23 -10.19 2.51
CA SER A 62 -6.34 -10.32 1.58
C SER A 62 -7.17 -11.55 1.90
N ALA A 63 -8.48 -11.43 1.70
CA ALA A 63 -9.44 -12.52 1.75
C ALA A 63 -10.23 -12.55 0.44
N VAL A 64 -10.23 -13.69 -0.24
CA VAL A 64 -11.03 -13.94 -1.43
C VAL A 64 -12.02 -15.04 -1.11
N HIS A 65 -13.31 -14.74 -1.23
CA HIS A 65 -14.39 -15.68 -1.04
C HIS A 65 -15.13 -15.95 -2.35
N ASN A 66 -15.26 -17.22 -2.72
CA ASN A 66 -16.00 -17.65 -3.92
C ASN A 66 -17.18 -18.53 -3.47
N THR A 67 -18.39 -18.15 -3.85
CA THR A 67 -19.61 -18.90 -3.55
C THR A 67 -20.61 -18.80 -4.69
N GLY A 68 -20.97 -19.94 -5.31
CA GLY A 68 -21.78 -19.95 -6.54
C GLY A 68 -21.13 -19.07 -7.61
N ASP A 69 -21.90 -18.16 -8.17
CA ASP A 69 -21.46 -17.21 -9.21
C ASP A 69 -20.82 -15.94 -8.66
N TRP A 70 -20.59 -15.85 -7.34
CA TRP A 70 -20.06 -14.66 -6.69
C TRP A 70 -18.59 -14.84 -6.26
N ARG A 71 -17.83 -13.80 -6.45
CA ARG A 71 -16.50 -13.63 -5.89
C ARG A 71 -16.43 -12.31 -5.14
N VAL A 72 -16.00 -12.35 -3.89
CA VAL A 72 -15.80 -11.15 -3.05
C VAL A 72 -14.33 -11.11 -2.62
N LEU A 73 -13.71 -9.94 -2.72
CA LEU A 73 -12.36 -9.69 -2.25
C LEU A 73 -12.38 -8.53 -1.26
N GLY A 74 -11.71 -8.72 -0.14
CA GLY A 74 -11.30 -7.66 0.77
C GLY A 74 -9.79 -7.71 0.94
N ARG A 75 -9.12 -6.56 0.94
CA ARG A 75 -7.70 -6.45 1.20
C ARG A 75 -7.43 -5.25 2.11
N MET A 76 -6.65 -5.47 3.14
CA MET A 76 -6.09 -4.42 3.97
C MET A 76 -4.60 -4.31 3.67
N ASN A 77 -4.14 -3.11 3.38
CA ASN A 77 -2.74 -2.77 3.18
C ASN A 77 -2.30 -1.87 4.33
N TRP A 78 -1.10 -2.06 4.81
CA TRP A 78 -0.47 -1.22 5.83
C TRP A 78 0.99 -1.01 5.51
N VAL A 79 1.47 0.20 5.77
CA VAL A 79 2.88 0.58 5.70
C VAL A 79 3.27 1.33 6.97
N ASP A 80 4.49 1.12 7.43
CA ASP A 80 5.08 1.83 8.56
C ASP A 80 5.36 3.30 8.22
N GLU A 81 5.77 4.09 9.19
CA GLU A 81 6.20 5.47 8.98
C GLU A 81 7.35 5.54 7.96
N TRP A 82 7.41 6.66 7.24
CA TRP A 82 8.49 6.94 6.31
C TRP A 82 8.94 8.39 6.39
N PHE A 83 10.14 8.67 5.89
CA PHE A 83 10.72 10.01 5.93
C PHE A 83 10.56 10.70 4.57
N THR A 84 10.14 11.96 4.57
CA THR A 84 10.16 12.81 3.39
C THR A 84 11.11 13.99 3.61
N GLU A 85 12.00 14.25 2.65
CA GLU A 85 12.86 15.44 2.66
C GLU A 85 12.07 16.60 2.06
N GLU A 86 11.85 17.64 2.86
CA GLU A 86 11.24 18.87 2.37
C GLU A 86 12.26 19.73 1.61
N TRP A 87 11.80 20.36 0.54
CA TRP A 87 12.60 21.32 -0.22
C TRP A 87 13.10 22.45 0.67
N GLY A 88 14.42 22.64 0.74
CA GLY A 88 15.06 23.66 1.59
C GLY A 88 15.75 23.12 2.85
N GLY A 89 15.96 21.80 2.96
CA GLY A 89 16.81 21.19 3.99
C GLY A 89 16.11 20.92 5.33
N GLY A 90 14.81 20.77 5.32
CA GLY A 90 14.04 20.16 6.40
C GLY A 90 13.51 18.81 5.93
N GLY A 91 13.04 18.00 6.84
CA GLY A 91 12.35 16.74 6.56
C GLY A 91 11.53 16.35 7.76
N GLY A 92 10.61 15.44 7.55
CA GLY A 92 9.73 14.94 8.60
C GLY A 92 9.33 13.50 8.36
N TYR A 93 8.87 12.85 9.42
CA TYR A 93 8.25 11.55 9.33
C TYR A 93 6.76 11.74 9.01
N ILE A 94 6.29 10.94 8.09
CA ILE A 94 4.88 10.73 7.81
C ILE A 94 4.47 9.49 8.60
N SER A 95 3.32 9.57 9.27
CA SER A 95 2.82 8.47 10.10
C SER A 95 2.52 7.23 9.25
N ASP A 96 2.48 6.08 9.91
CA ASP A 96 2.01 4.85 9.30
C ASP A 96 0.62 5.03 8.67
N MET A 97 0.36 4.28 7.60
CA MET A 97 -0.88 4.41 6.84
C MET A 97 -1.47 3.03 6.52
N SER A 98 -2.80 2.97 6.52
CA SER A 98 -3.51 1.78 6.05
C SER A 98 -4.59 2.16 5.03
N THR A 99 -4.90 1.22 4.14
CA THR A 99 -6.01 1.33 3.19
C THR A 99 -6.76 0.01 3.10
N ILE A 100 -8.05 0.08 2.74
CA ILE A 100 -8.87 -1.10 2.50
C ILE A 100 -9.39 -1.07 1.06
N ASP A 101 -9.13 -2.15 0.33
CA ASP A 101 -9.67 -2.38 -1.01
C ASP A 101 -10.79 -3.42 -0.94
N LEU A 102 -11.85 -3.18 -1.68
CA LEU A 102 -13.01 -4.06 -1.77
C LEU A 102 -13.37 -4.32 -3.23
N GLU A 103 -13.72 -5.56 -3.57
CA GLU A 103 -14.21 -5.92 -4.90
C GLU A 103 -15.28 -7.00 -4.78
N VAL A 104 -16.34 -6.87 -5.57
CA VAL A 104 -17.33 -7.90 -5.75
C VAL A 104 -17.52 -8.17 -7.25
N SER A 105 -17.50 -9.44 -7.61
CA SER A 105 -17.75 -9.89 -8.99
C SER A 105 -18.90 -10.88 -9.03
N LYS A 106 -19.68 -10.84 -10.10
CA LYS A 106 -20.72 -11.81 -10.39
C LYS A 106 -20.55 -12.37 -11.79
N ASP A 107 -20.52 -13.69 -11.87
CA ASP A 107 -20.59 -14.42 -13.12
C ASP A 107 -22.06 -14.52 -13.59
N LEU A 108 -22.30 -14.24 -14.86
CA LEU A 108 -23.61 -14.29 -15.53
C LEU A 108 -23.54 -15.20 -16.78
N GLY A 109 -22.63 -16.15 -16.81
CA GLY A 109 -22.34 -17.02 -17.94
C GLY A 109 -21.36 -16.39 -18.91
N ASP A 110 -21.84 -15.84 -20.04
CA ASP A 110 -20.96 -15.20 -21.03
C ASP A 110 -20.35 -13.87 -20.53
N TYR A 111 -20.83 -13.34 -19.41
CA TYR A 111 -20.41 -12.05 -18.87
C TYR A 111 -20.01 -12.14 -17.40
N THR A 112 -18.98 -11.39 -17.01
CA THR A 112 -18.63 -11.15 -15.62
C THR A 112 -18.73 -9.65 -15.32
N LEU A 113 -19.51 -9.30 -14.31
CA LEU A 113 -19.64 -7.94 -13.83
C LEU A 113 -18.81 -7.79 -12.54
N THR A 114 -17.99 -6.75 -12.47
CA THR A 114 -17.19 -6.45 -11.28
C THR A 114 -17.37 -5.00 -10.86
N PHE A 115 -17.61 -4.79 -9.59
CA PHE A 115 -17.54 -3.48 -8.95
C PHE A 115 -16.46 -3.52 -7.87
N GLY A 116 -15.61 -2.48 -7.81
CA GLY A 116 -14.54 -2.40 -6.83
C GLY A 116 -14.27 -0.99 -6.36
N ALA A 117 -13.64 -0.91 -5.20
CA ALA A 117 -13.12 0.30 -4.60
C ALA A 117 -11.69 0.04 -4.09
N GLN A 118 -10.73 0.82 -4.54
CA GLN A 118 -9.41 0.91 -3.93
C GLN A 118 -9.45 2.04 -2.91
N ASN A 119 -8.81 1.83 -1.77
CA ASN A 119 -8.87 2.77 -0.66
C ASN A 119 -10.32 3.20 -0.38
N ALA A 120 -11.20 2.24 -0.11
CA ALA A 120 -12.64 2.42 -0.04
C ALA A 120 -13.11 3.42 1.03
N PHE A 121 -12.27 3.73 2.03
CA PHE A 121 -12.56 4.65 3.13
C PHE A 121 -11.95 6.04 2.95
N ASP A 122 -11.31 6.31 1.80
CA ASP A 122 -10.76 7.61 1.45
C ASP A 122 -9.63 8.08 2.38
N ASP A 123 -8.79 7.12 2.84
CA ASP A 123 -7.66 7.42 3.70
C ASP A 123 -6.55 8.16 2.94
N HIS A 124 -5.90 9.10 3.63
CA HIS A 124 -4.82 9.91 3.06
C HIS A 124 -3.61 9.92 4.00
N PRO A 125 -2.38 10.09 3.48
CA PRO A 125 -1.22 10.31 4.33
C PRO A 125 -1.31 11.64 5.08
N ASP A 126 -0.45 11.85 6.05
CA ASP A 126 -0.30 13.14 6.71
C ASP A 126 0.00 14.24 5.69
N LYS A 127 -0.55 15.43 5.93
CA LYS A 127 -0.35 16.59 5.06
C LYS A 127 1.05 17.15 5.26
N GLU A 128 1.68 17.47 4.14
CA GLU A 128 2.99 18.11 4.14
C GLU A 128 2.84 19.63 4.12
N LEU A 129 3.12 20.29 5.27
CA LEU A 129 2.90 21.73 5.43
C LEU A 129 3.66 22.61 4.42
N ARG A 130 4.85 22.17 3.98
CA ARG A 130 5.63 22.90 2.97
C ARG A 130 5.15 22.64 1.55
N GLY A 131 4.59 21.51 1.29
CA GLY A 131 3.94 21.19 0.02
C GLY A 131 2.82 22.16 -0.32
N LEU A 132 2.10 22.67 0.68
CA LEU A 132 1.07 23.70 0.51
C LEU A 132 1.59 24.98 -0.13
N ILE A 133 2.84 25.36 0.11
CA ILE A 133 3.47 26.56 -0.49
C ILE A 133 3.76 26.31 -1.98
N LEU A 134 4.02 25.06 -2.36
CA LEU A 134 4.40 24.64 -3.72
C LEU A 134 3.20 24.10 -4.50
N GLY A 135 2.04 23.98 -3.86
CA GLY A 135 0.78 23.58 -4.51
C GLY A 135 0.42 22.11 -4.41
N TRP A 136 1.07 21.33 -3.57
CA TRP A 136 0.66 19.97 -3.21
C TRP A 136 0.34 19.85 -1.72
N GLU A 137 -0.55 18.95 -1.37
CA GLU A 137 -1.05 18.78 0.00
C GLU A 137 -0.41 17.57 0.70
N TYR A 138 0.02 16.58 -0.06
CA TYR A 138 0.54 15.30 0.42
C TYR A 138 1.94 15.03 -0.11
N PRO A 139 2.75 14.20 0.58
CA PRO A 139 4.10 13.87 0.13
C PRO A 139 4.08 13.13 -1.21
N GLU A 140 5.02 13.47 -2.10
CA GLU A 140 5.17 12.82 -3.41
C GLU A 140 5.42 11.30 -3.26
N ALA A 141 6.23 10.93 -2.27
CA ALA A 141 6.55 9.53 -1.98
C ALA A 141 5.54 8.92 -1.01
N SER A 142 4.30 8.74 -1.44
CA SER A 142 3.31 8.00 -0.66
C SER A 142 3.18 6.56 -1.17
N PRO A 143 3.58 5.55 -0.38
CA PRO A 143 3.61 4.14 -0.80
C PRO A 143 2.24 3.56 -1.15
N LEU A 144 1.17 4.06 -0.52
CA LEU A 144 -0.21 3.63 -0.79
C LEU A 144 -0.99 4.66 -1.65
N GLY A 145 -0.29 5.67 -2.18
CA GLY A 145 -0.91 6.76 -2.93
C GLY A 145 -1.50 7.85 -2.04
N PHE A 146 -1.97 8.92 -2.66
CA PHE A 146 -2.55 10.09 -1.98
C PHE A 146 -3.83 10.59 -2.65
N ASN A 147 -4.34 9.86 -3.67
CA ASN A 147 -5.51 10.29 -4.44
C ASN A 147 -6.86 9.98 -3.75
N GLY A 148 -6.82 9.32 -2.58
CA GLY A 148 -8.03 8.89 -1.89
C GLY A 148 -8.73 7.71 -2.56
N ALA A 149 -10.04 7.60 -2.38
CA ALA A 149 -10.85 6.50 -2.87
C ALA A 149 -10.98 6.48 -4.39
N PHE A 150 -10.80 5.31 -4.99
CA PHE A 150 -11.01 5.07 -6.42
C PHE A 150 -12.02 3.95 -6.64
N TYR A 151 -13.17 4.29 -7.23
CA TYR A 151 -14.23 3.33 -7.57
C TYR A 151 -14.18 2.97 -9.04
N TYR A 152 -14.41 1.69 -9.34
CA TYR A 152 -14.42 1.21 -10.72
C TYR A 152 -15.50 0.15 -10.97
N PHE A 153 -15.90 0.07 -12.22
CA PHE A 153 -16.78 -0.97 -12.75
C PHE A 153 -16.11 -1.62 -13.97
N LYS A 154 -16.14 -2.98 -14.01
CA LYS A 154 -15.59 -3.76 -15.13
C LYS A 154 -16.68 -4.70 -15.68
N VAL A 155 -16.68 -4.90 -16.99
CA VAL A 155 -17.44 -5.92 -17.68
C VAL A 155 -16.44 -6.81 -18.42
N GLY A 156 -16.40 -8.09 -18.07
CA GLY A 156 -15.69 -9.13 -18.81
C GLY A 156 -16.65 -9.86 -19.72
N MET A 157 -16.20 -10.36 -20.87
CA MET A 157 -16.97 -11.18 -21.79
C MET A 157 -16.06 -12.29 -22.31
N GLU A 158 -16.53 -13.53 -22.25
CA GLU A 158 -15.90 -14.70 -22.87
C GLU A 158 -16.57 -14.99 -24.22
N PHE A 159 -15.76 -15.33 -25.26
CA PHE A 159 -16.21 -15.61 -26.63
C PHE A 159 -15.99 -17.08 -26.98
#